data_d6b7e49c13c0e0c1acf1c4f9cdedebe6
#
_entry.id   d6b7e49c13c0e0c1acf1c4f9cdedebe6
#
_cell.length_a   1.000
_cell.length_b   1.000
_cell.length_c   1.000
_cell.angle_alpha   90.00
_cell.angle_beta   90.00
_cell.angle_gamma   90.00
#
_symmetry.space_group_name_H-M   'P 1'
#
loop_
_entity.id
_entity.type
_entity.pdbx_description
1 polymer ?
#
loop_
_entity_poly.entity_id
_entity_poly.type
_entity_poly.pdbx_seq_one_letter_code
_entity_poly.pdbx_strand_id
1 'polypeptide(L)'
;MENIKKFENSKSNKLKIHPSASVHPNAQLHEGVIVGQGAIIGPEVIIGSGTSVGPNSVIDGKTTLGKNNKIFPNVFLGLEPQDLKYKGANTELIIGDDNTFRECVTINKATNQGEKTIVGNNNLMMAYSHIGHNCEIGNNVILSNSVQVAG
;
A
#
# COMPACT_ATOMS: atom_id res chain seq x y z
N MET A 1 -13.76 -38.18 23.36
CA MET A 1 -12.56 -37.35 23.06
C MET A 1 -12.62 -36.96 21.60
N GLU A 2 -13.12 -35.77 21.35
CA GLU A 2 -13.40 -35.28 20.00
C GLU A 2 -12.17 -34.76 19.32
N ASN A 3 -12.00 -35.17 18.08
CA ASN A 3 -10.97 -34.71 17.16
C ASN A 3 -11.16 -33.23 16.84
N ILE A 4 -10.36 -32.37 17.43
CA ILE A 4 -10.19 -31.00 16.98
C ILE A 4 -9.36 -31.07 15.68
N LYS A 5 -10.05 -31.01 14.53
CA LYS A 5 -9.38 -30.80 13.23
C LYS A 5 -8.66 -29.46 13.26
N LYS A 6 -7.32 -29.51 13.28
CA LYS A 6 -6.49 -28.35 12.94
C LYS A 6 -6.88 -27.88 11.55
N PHE A 7 -7.50 -26.70 11.47
CA PHE A 7 -7.59 -25.97 10.21
C PHE A 7 -6.17 -25.48 9.90
N GLU A 8 -5.45 -26.24 9.12
CA GLU A 8 -4.26 -25.73 8.43
C GLU A 8 -4.76 -24.74 7.39
N ASN A 9 -4.59 -23.44 7.68
CA ASN A 9 -4.71 -22.37 6.70
C ASN A 9 -3.61 -22.55 5.67
N SER A 10 -3.83 -23.36 4.64
CA SER A 10 -3.06 -23.30 3.44
C SER A 10 -3.31 -21.93 2.81
N LYS A 11 -2.41 -20.97 3.02
CA LYS A 11 -2.44 -19.70 2.29
C LYS A 11 -2.43 -20.04 0.81
N SER A 12 -3.56 -19.82 0.15
CA SER A 12 -3.69 -20.04 -1.29
C SER A 12 -2.70 -19.11 -1.99
N ASN A 13 -1.73 -19.68 -2.67
CA ASN A 13 -0.72 -18.93 -3.44
C ASN A 13 -1.29 -18.25 -4.71
N LYS A 14 -2.59 -18.35 -4.95
CA LYS A 14 -3.27 -17.75 -6.12
C LYS A 14 -3.59 -16.28 -5.89
N LEU A 15 -3.39 -15.48 -6.93
CA LEU A 15 -3.97 -14.12 -7.04
C LEU A 15 -5.49 -14.19 -6.87
N LYS A 16 -6.05 -13.27 -6.09
CA LYS A 16 -7.49 -13.10 -5.92
C LYS A 16 -7.86 -11.65 -6.20
N ILE A 17 -8.38 -11.38 -7.38
CA ILE A 17 -8.79 -10.04 -7.80
C ILE A 17 -10.33 -10.02 -7.87
N HIS A 18 -10.94 -9.09 -7.12
CA HIS A 18 -12.40 -8.91 -7.18
C HIS A 18 -12.81 -8.44 -8.59
N PRO A 19 -13.90 -8.96 -9.17
CA PRO A 19 -14.32 -8.62 -10.54
C PRO A 19 -14.54 -7.13 -10.80
N SER A 20 -14.86 -6.34 -9.79
CA SER A 20 -15.05 -4.90 -9.90
C SER A 20 -13.78 -4.08 -9.60
N ALA A 21 -12.65 -4.72 -9.30
CA ALA A 21 -11.38 -4.02 -9.16
C ALA A 21 -10.83 -3.64 -10.55
N SER A 22 -10.22 -2.46 -10.64
CA SER A 22 -9.53 -1.99 -11.84
C SER A 22 -8.03 -2.17 -11.66
N VAL A 23 -7.45 -3.19 -12.27
CA VAL A 23 -6.01 -3.45 -12.24
C VAL A 23 -5.45 -3.20 -13.64
N HIS A 24 -4.50 -2.24 -13.73
CA HIS A 24 -3.89 -1.94 -15.02
C HIS A 24 -3.07 -3.14 -15.53
N PRO A 25 -3.09 -3.46 -16.84
CA PRO A 25 -2.36 -4.62 -17.39
C PRO A 25 -0.85 -4.61 -17.14
N ASN A 26 -0.24 -3.44 -16.98
CA ASN A 26 1.18 -3.29 -16.69
C ASN A 26 1.53 -3.44 -15.19
N ALA A 27 0.54 -3.44 -14.30
CA ALA A 27 0.78 -3.65 -12.88
C ALA A 27 1.34 -5.04 -12.62
N GLN A 28 2.29 -5.14 -11.68
CA GLN A 28 2.91 -6.41 -11.32
C GLN A 28 2.40 -6.87 -9.95
N LEU A 29 1.57 -7.89 -9.95
CA LEU A 29 1.03 -8.50 -8.73
C LEU A 29 1.69 -9.86 -8.50
N HIS A 30 2.36 -10.01 -7.37
CA HIS A 30 3.02 -11.26 -7.01
C HIS A 30 2.04 -12.27 -6.40
N GLU A 31 2.54 -13.49 -6.19
CA GLU A 31 1.79 -14.63 -5.67
C GLU A 31 1.02 -14.31 -4.37
N GLY A 32 -0.21 -14.77 -4.27
CA GLY A 32 -1.04 -14.61 -3.07
C GLY A 32 -1.56 -13.20 -2.80
N VAL A 33 -1.36 -12.25 -3.73
CA VAL A 33 -1.96 -10.91 -3.62
C VAL A 33 -3.49 -10.99 -3.73
N ILE A 34 -4.16 -10.24 -2.86
CA ILE A 34 -5.62 -10.12 -2.85
C ILE A 34 -5.99 -8.66 -3.15
N VAL A 35 -6.86 -8.43 -4.13
CA VAL A 35 -7.37 -7.09 -4.48
C VAL A 35 -8.88 -7.06 -4.27
N GLY A 36 -9.33 -6.18 -3.38
CA GLY A 36 -10.72 -6.04 -2.96
C GLY A 36 -11.60 -5.30 -3.96
N GLN A 37 -12.90 -5.28 -3.66
CA GLN A 37 -13.93 -4.62 -4.48
C GLN A 37 -13.61 -3.16 -4.73
N GLY A 38 -13.74 -2.71 -5.97
CA GLY A 38 -13.59 -1.31 -6.35
C GLY A 38 -12.18 -0.73 -6.17
N ALA A 39 -11.17 -1.55 -5.80
CA ALA A 39 -9.81 -1.08 -5.71
C ALA A 39 -9.24 -0.74 -7.10
N ILE A 40 -8.35 0.24 -7.17
CA ILE A 40 -7.70 0.71 -8.39
C ILE A 40 -6.19 0.55 -8.24
N ILE A 41 -5.56 -0.14 -9.21
CA ILE A 41 -4.11 -0.37 -9.24
C ILE A 41 -3.57 0.19 -10.55
N GLY A 42 -2.68 1.17 -10.47
CA GLY A 42 -2.09 1.88 -11.60
C GLY A 42 -1.01 1.11 -12.36
N PRO A 43 -0.55 1.67 -13.49
CA PRO A 43 0.33 0.98 -14.45
C PRO A 43 1.76 0.70 -13.95
N GLU A 44 2.27 1.51 -13.05
CA GLU A 44 3.66 1.40 -12.56
C GLU A 44 3.74 0.82 -11.14
N VAL A 45 2.66 0.13 -10.71
CA VAL A 45 2.56 -0.44 -9.37
C VAL A 45 3.10 -1.85 -9.34
N ILE A 46 3.92 -2.14 -8.32
CA ILE A 46 4.41 -3.48 -8.00
C ILE A 46 3.93 -3.85 -6.59
N ILE A 47 3.29 -5.00 -6.44
CA ILE A 47 2.77 -5.48 -5.15
C ILE A 47 3.37 -6.85 -4.82
N GLY A 48 4.13 -6.91 -3.73
CA GLY A 48 4.79 -8.10 -3.21
C GLY A 48 3.82 -9.15 -2.68
N SER A 49 4.31 -10.38 -2.61
CA SER A 49 3.54 -11.59 -2.29
C SER A 49 2.76 -11.48 -0.98
N GLY A 50 1.56 -12.02 -0.95
CA GLY A 50 0.73 -12.11 0.26
C GLY A 50 0.13 -10.78 0.73
N THR A 51 0.35 -9.68 0.02
CA THR A 51 -0.25 -8.38 0.33
C THR A 51 -1.74 -8.37 -0.01
N SER A 52 -2.54 -7.79 0.87
CA SER A 52 -3.98 -7.60 0.68
C SER A 52 -4.34 -6.14 0.52
N VAL A 53 -5.06 -5.80 -0.54
CA VAL A 53 -5.58 -4.47 -0.83
C VAL A 53 -7.07 -4.45 -0.56
N GLY A 54 -7.49 -3.61 0.39
CA GLY A 54 -8.88 -3.46 0.81
C GLY A 54 -9.76 -2.75 -0.23
N PRO A 55 -11.08 -2.83 -0.06
CA PRO A 55 -12.05 -2.21 -0.96
C PRO A 55 -11.82 -0.71 -1.16
N ASN A 56 -12.08 -0.25 -2.40
CA ASN A 56 -12.03 1.16 -2.80
C ASN A 56 -10.67 1.85 -2.53
N SER A 57 -9.59 1.09 -2.31
CA SER A 57 -8.26 1.65 -2.17
C SER A 57 -7.66 1.96 -3.53
N VAL A 58 -6.84 2.99 -3.59
CA VAL A 58 -6.14 3.39 -4.82
C VAL A 58 -4.64 3.30 -4.57
N ILE A 59 -3.95 2.54 -5.41
CA ILE A 59 -2.50 2.48 -5.44
C ILE A 59 -2.08 2.87 -6.84
N ASP A 60 -1.35 3.97 -6.97
CA ASP A 60 -1.00 4.53 -8.28
C ASP A 60 0.41 5.14 -8.27
N GLY A 61 0.79 5.78 -9.38
CA GLY A 61 2.13 6.27 -9.60
C GLY A 61 3.18 5.14 -9.55
N LYS A 62 4.45 5.51 -9.58
CA LYS A 62 5.55 4.55 -9.46
C LYS A 62 5.68 4.09 -8.00
N THR A 63 4.88 3.09 -7.64
CA THR A 63 4.74 2.60 -6.27
C THR A 63 5.14 1.13 -6.16
N THR A 64 6.07 0.85 -5.25
CA THR A 64 6.47 -0.53 -4.91
C THR A 64 6.06 -0.85 -3.47
N LEU A 65 5.25 -1.89 -3.31
CA LEU A 65 4.93 -2.49 -2.01
C LEU A 65 5.64 -3.83 -1.87
N GLY A 66 6.26 -4.04 -0.72
CA GLY A 66 6.80 -5.33 -0.32
C GLY A 66 5.73 -6.38 -0.03
N LYS A 67 6.12 -7.39 0.75
CA LYS A 67 5.30 -8.57 1.04
C LYS A 67 4.40 -8.37 2.25
N ASN A 68 3.33 -9.16 2.32
CA ASN A 68 2.45 -9.30 3.49
C ASN A 68 1.85 -7.99 4.03
N ASN A 69 1.83 -6.92 3.25
CA ASN A 69 1.20 -5.68 3.69
C ASN A 69 -0.33 -5.86 3.77
N LYS A 70 -0.93 -5.24 4.78
CA LYS A 70 -2.39 -5.21 4.98
C LYS A 70 -2.88 -3.79 4.73
N ILE A 71 -3.59 -3.61 3.63
CA ILE A 71 -4.17 -2.32 3.23
C ILE A 71 -5.67 -2.41 3.46
N PHE A 72 -6.18 -1.58 4.36
CA PHE A 72 -7.59 -1.49 4.72
C PHE A 72 -8.39 -0.68 3.70
N PRO A 73 -9.74 -0.60 3.82
CA PRO A 73 -10.54 0.14 2.85
C PRO A 73 -10.19 1.62 2.75
N ASN A 74 -10.35 2.19 1.54
CA ASN A 74 -10.18 3.62 1.26
C ASN A 74 -8.77 4.15 1.59
N VAL A 75 -7.73 3.36 1.41
CA VAL A 75 -6.33 3.78 1.53
C VAL A 75 -5.83 4.28 0.18
N PHE A 76 -5.04 5.37 0.18
CA PHE A 76 -4.50 5.99 -1.03
C PHE A 76 -2.99 6.06 -0.97
N LEU A 77 -2.30 5.32 -1.83
CA LEU A 77 -0.84 5.20 -1.86
C LEU A 77 -0.29 5.66 -3.21
N GLY A 78 0.77 6.47 -3.18
CA GLY A 78 1.55 6.85 -4.35
C GLY A 78 0.92 7.92 -5.22
N LEU A 79 -0.15 8.57 -4.77
CA LEU A 79 -0.73 9.69 -5.48
C LEU A 79 0.19 10.92 -5.43
N GLU A 80 -0.11 11.91 -6.26
CA GLU A 80 0.69 13.14 -6.37
C GLU A 80 0.83 13.85 -5.03
N PRO A 81 2.02 14.43 -4.77
CA PRO A 81 2.25 15.19 -3.54
C PRO A 81 1.39 16.45 -3.49
N GLN A 82 0.99 16.84 -2.28
CA GLN A 82 0.27 18.08 -2.02
C GLN A 82 1.26 19.27 -1.90
N ASP A 83 2.20 19.35 -2.82
CA ASP A 83 3.23 20.39 -2.88
C ASP A 83 3.09 21.18 -4.17
N LEU A 84 2.95 22.51 -4.06
CA LEU A 84 2.82 23.40 -5.21
C LEU A 84 4.05 23.41 -6.13
N LYS A 85 5.18 22.92 -5.66
CA LYS A 85 6.42 22.76 -6.46
C LYS A 85 6.35 21.56 -7.41
N TYR A 86 5.50 20.56 -7.14
CA TYR A 86 5.36 19.40 -8.00
C TYR A 86 4.86 19.81 -9.40
N LYS A 87 5.55 19.34 -10.43
CA LYS A 87 5.27 19.66 -11.85
C LYS A 87 5.24 18.41 -12.73
N GLY A 88 4.79 17.27 -12.16
CA GLY A 88 4.75 16.01 -12.90
C GLY A 88 6.09 15.26 -12.95
N ALA A 89 6.98 15.52 -11.99
CA ALA A 89 8.26 14.83 -11.92
C ALA A 89 8.14 13.33 -11.75
N ASN A 90 9.06 12.56 -12.30
CA ASN A 90 9.14 11.10 -12.09
C ASN A 90 9.69 10.83 -10.69
N THR A 91 8.79 10.50 -9.77
CA THR A 91 9.06 10.27 -8.34
C THR A 91 8.44 8.98 -7.90
N GLU A 92 8.90 8.42 -6.78
CA GLU A 92 8.52 7.09 -6.33
C GLU A 92 7.95 7.09 -4.90
N LEU A 93 7.12 6.07 -4.62
CA LEU A 93 6.80 5.61 -3.27
C LEU A 93 7.32 4.18 -3.11
N ILE A 94 8.12 3.94 -2.06
CA ILE A 94 8.63 2.61 -1.73
C ILE A 94 8.15 2.22 -0.33
N ILE A 95 7.48 1.09 -0.23
CA ILE A 95 6.96 0.53 1.01
C ILE A 95 7.56 -0.87 1.19
N GLY A 96 8.10 -1.13 2.36
CA GLY A 96 8.66 -2.43 2.74
C GLY A 96 7.61 -3.49 3.03
N ASP A 97 7.97 -4.44 3.89
CA ASP A 97 7.18 -5.63 4.19
C ASP A 97 6.36 -5.47 5.49
N ASP A 98 5.32 -6.30 5.63
CA ASP A 98 4.57 -6.53 6.88
C ASP A 98 3.93 -5.26 7.50
N ASN A 99 3.66 -4.22 6.72
CA ASN A 99 3.00 -3.02 7.21
C ASN A 99 1.48 -3.17 7.23
N THR A 100 0.83 -2.43 8.12
CA THR A 100 -0.63 -2.32 8.20
C THR A 100 -1.04 -0.85 8.02
N PHE A 101 -1.83 -0.58 6.98
CA PHE A 101 -2.42 0.72 6.69
C PHE A 101 -3.91 0.64 6.95
N ARG A 102 -4.37 1.33 8.00
CA ARG A 102 -5.78 1.38 8.39
C ARG A 102 -6.54 2.33 7.47
N GLU A 103 -7.82 2.40 7.68
CA GLU A 103 -8.78 3.09 6.82
C GLU A 103 -8.42 4.55 6.57
N CYS A 104 -8.54 4.98 5.34
CA CYS A 104 -8.31 6.37 4.90
C CYS A 104 -6.88 6.88 5.14
N VAL A 105 -5.90 6.01 5.29
CA VAL A 105 -4.48 6.40 5.29
C VAL A 105 -4.11 6.92 3.91
N THR A 106 -3.31 7.99 3.85
CA THR A 106 -2.77 8.52 2.60
C THR A 106 -1.26 8.65 2.66
N ILE A 107 -0.57 8.25 1.58
CA ILE A 107 0.89 8.41 1.44
C ILE A 107 1.18 8.93 0.04
N ASN A 108 1.81 10.11 -0.04
CA ASN A 108 2.19 10.69 -1.32
C ASN A 108 3.57 10.20 -1.79
N LYS A 109 3.76 10.10 -3.10
CA LYS A 109 5.09 9.99 -3.70
C LYS A 109 5.87 11.29 -3.52
N ALA A 110 7.18 11.30 -3.81
CA ALA A 110 8.03 12.47 -3.63
C ALA A 110 7.75 13.61 -4.65
N THR A 111 8.38 14.76 -4.45
CA THR A 111 8.11 15.99 -5.23
C THR A 111 9.06 16.18 -6.39
N ASN A 112 10.39 16.03 -6.20
CA ASN A 112 11.36 16.37 -7.24
C ASN A 112 11.87 15.13 -7.99
N GLN A 113 12.31 15.33 -9.21
CA GLN A 113 12.79 14.29 -10.12
C GLN A 113 13.77 13.33 -9.44
N GLY A 114 13.45 12.04 -9.48
CA GLY A 114 14.27 10.95 -8.94
C GLY A 114 14.20 10.75 -7.43
N GLU A 115 13.46 11.60 -6.71
CA GLU A 115 13.25 11.45 -5.27
C GLU A 115 12.21 10.38 -4.92
N LYS A 116 12.22 9.98 -3.66
CA LYS A 116 11.36 8.92 -3.13
C LYS A 116 10.76 9.31 -1.80
N THR A 117 9.55 8.85 -1.55
CA THR A 117 8.99 8.67 -0.21
C THR A 117 9.21 7.21 0.19
N ILE A 118 9.67 6.96 1.41
CA ILE A 118 10.07 5.62 1.85
C ILE A 118 9.34 5.26 3.15
N VAL A 119 8.78 4.06 3.20
CA VAL A 119 8.22 3.43 4.41
C VAL A 119 8.90 2.09 4.59
N GLY A 120 9.51 1.87 5.75
CA GLY A 120 10.18 0.62 6.10
C GLY A 120 9.20 -0.54 6.36
N ASN A 121 9.54 -1.37 7.33
CA ASN A 121 8.83 -2.63 7.58
C ASN A 121 8.10 -2.63 8.92
N ASN A 122 7.09 -3.49 9.04
CA ASN A 122 6.40 -3.79 10.29
C ASN A 122 5.81 -2.54 10.98
N ASN A 123 5.28 -1.60 10.21
CA ASN A 123 4.67 -0.38 10.70
C ASN A 123 3.14 -0.51 10.81
N LEU A 124 2.55 0.24 11.73
CA LEU A 124 1.10 0.42 11.86
C LEU A 124 0.75 1.90 11.64
N MET A 125 0.09 2.18 10.53
CA MET A 125 -0.48 3.49 10.24
C MET A 125 -1.98 3.43 10.59
N MET A 126 -2.38 4.06 11.69
CA MET A 126 -3.79 4.07 12.10
C MET A 126 -4.62 4.99 11.22
N ALA A 127 -5.94 4.85 11.34
CA ALA A 127 -6.89 5.50 10.44
C ALA A 127 -6.70 7.02 10.32
N TYR A 128 -6.86 7.53 9.10
CA TYR A 128 -6.71 8.94 8.73
C TYR A 128 -5.31 9.54 8.92
N SER A 129 -4.27 8.73 9.20
CA SER A 129 -2.91 9.25 9.22
C SER A 129 -2.42 9.55 7.80
N HIS A 130 -1.54 10.54 7.69
CA HIS A 130 -0.96 10.99 6.43
C HIS A 130 0.57 10.99 6.50
N ILE A 131 1.20 10.54 5.43
CA ILE A 131 2.63 10.67 5.20
C ILE A 131 2.83 11.51 3.93
N GLY A 132 3.39 12.70 4.09
CA GLY A 132 3.70 13.63 3.01
C GLY A 132 4.84 13.13 2.11
N HIS A 133 5.08 13.88 1.06
CA HIS A 133 6.14 13.62 0.11
C HIS A 133 7.54 13.64 0.76
N ASN A 134 8.49 12.91 0.22
CA ASN A 134 9.90 12.90 0.66
C ASN A 134 10.15 12.41 2.10
N CYS A 135 9.14 11.93 2.81
CA CYS A 135 9.30 11.36 4.14
C CYS A 135 10.04 10.02 4.11
N GLU A 136 10.83 9.75 5.13
CA GLU A 136 11.43 8.45 5.40
C GLU A 136 10.93 7.93 6.75
N ILE A 137 10.06 6.92 6.69
CA ILE A 137 9.54 6.21 7.88
C ILE A 137 10.34 4.94 8.07
N GLY A 138 10.90 4.75 9.25
CA GLY A 138 11.68 3.56 9.59
C GLY A 138 10.84 2.29 9.76
N ASN A 139 11.33 1.38 10.58
CA ASN A 139 10.63 0.12 10.89
C ASN A 139 9.98 0.19 12.28
N ASN A 140 8.95 -0.62 12.50
CA ASN A 140 8.24 -0.76 13.78
C ASN A 140 7.64 0.55 14.31
N VAL A 141 7.28 1.47 13.41
CA VAL A 141 6.65 2.74 13.74
C VAL A 141 5.15 2.56 13.90
N ILE A 142 4.56 3.21 14.89
CA ILE A 142 3.11 3.31 15.08
C ILE A 142 2.72 4.78 14.96
N LEU A 143 1.95 5.13 13.94
CA LEU A 143 1.30 6.42 13.83
C LEU A 143 -0.15 6.28 14.33
N SER A 144 -0.50 7.05 15.35
CA SER A 144 -1.86 7.09 15.88
C SER A 144 -2.83 7.72 14.88
N ASN A 145 -4.14 7.60 15.16
CA ASN A 145 -5.19 8.18 14.31
C ASN A 145 -4.94 9.66 14.02
N SER A 146 -5.10 10.04 12.76
CA SER A 146 -5.02 11.43 12.28
C SER A 146 -3.65 12.11 12.47
N VAL A 147 -2.58 11.35 12.73
CA VAL A 147 -1.21 11.91 12.71
C VAL A 147 -0.88 12.36 11.30
N GLN A 148 -0.33 13.57 11.18
CA GLN A 148 0.09 14.15 9.91
C GLN A 148 1.61 14.33 9.91
N VAL A 149 2.30 13.57 9.06
CA VAL A 149 3.74 13.70 8.83
C VAL A 149 3.94 14.56 7.58
N ALA A 150 4.40 15.81 7.79
CA ALA A 150 4.65 16.73 6.69
C ALA A 150 5.86 16.30 5.86
N GLY A 151 5.86 16.66 4.58
CA GLY A 151 6.95 16.42 3.66
C GLY A 151 8.18 17.33 3.85
#